data_35abf295d5ad0a6aae783d352e3a7c53
#
_entry.id   35abf295d5ad0a6aae783d352e3a7c53
#
_cell.length_a   1.000
_cell.length_b   1.000
_cell.length_c   1.000
_cell.angle_alpha   90.00
_cell.angle_beta   90.00
_cell.angle_gamma   90.00
#
_symmetry.space_group_name_H-M   'P 1'
#
loop_
_entity.id
_entity.type
_entity.pdbx_description
1 polymer ?
#
loop_
_entity_poly.entity_id
_entity_poly.type
_entity_poly.pdbx_seq_one_letter_code
_entity_poly.pdbx_strand_id
1 'polypeptide(L)'
;TLTTSSAASDVYKRQANPIGGEDAPKPGEGPSREKRENGNYDILFCAEVDGQVFKASVTGDMDPGYGSTSKMITESAICLIKDSADLGGGIYTPASALGKKLVNRLEANAGLTFKVE
;
A
#
# COMPACT_ATOMS: atom_id res chain seq x y z
N THR A 1 -6.47 -25.51 8.13
CA THR A 1 -6.02 -24.68 9.26
C THR A 1 -4.50 -24.55 9.20
N LEU A 2 -4.00 -23.45 8.64
CA LEU A 2 -2.60 -23.07 8.77
C LEU A 2 -2.36 -22.79 10.26
N THR A 3 -1.50 -23.59 10.88
CA THR A 3 -1.13 -23.38 12.27
C THR A 3 -0.34 -22.09 12.41
N THR A 4 -0.64 -21.29 13.43
CA THR A 4 0.01 -20.02 13.73
C THR A 4 1.55 -20.10 13.84
N SER A 5 2.09 -21.29 14.12
CA SER A 5 3.52 -21.57 14.15
C SER A 5 4.20 -21.52 12.77
N SER A 6 3.50 -21.90 11.70
CA SER A 6 4.05 -21.83 10.32
C SER A 6 4.19 -20.39 9.86
N ALA A 7 3.17 -19.57 10.08
CA ALA A 7 3.20 -18.15 9.70
C ALA A 7 4.31 -17.37 10.44
N ALA A 8 4.49 -17.61 11.73
CA ALA A 8 5.55 -16.98 12.53
C ALA A 8 6.94 -17.43 12.06
N SER A 9 7.13 -18.70 11.72
CA SER A 9 8.39 -19.23 11.18
C SER A 9 8.73 -18.62 9.81
N ASP A 10 7.74 -18.41 8.94
CA ASP A 10 7.95 -17.79 7.63
C ASP A 10 8.29 -16.30 7.73
N VAL A 11 7.68 -15.58 8.66
CA VAL A 11 8.05 -14.18 8.95
C VAL A 11 9.47 -14.10 9.49
N TYR A 12 9.85 -14.97 10.42
CA TYR A 12 11.20 -15.02 10.96
C TYR A 12 12.25 -15.35 9.90
N LYS A 13 11.99 -16.32 9.02
CA LYS A 13 12.88 -16.67 7.91
C LYS A 13 13.06 -15.53 6.91
N ARG A 14 12.01 -14.77 6.63
CA ARG A 14 12.09 -13.57 5.78
C ARG A 14 12.91 -12.45 6.42
N GLN A 15 12.86 -12.31 7.74
CA GLN A 15 13.69 -11.36 8.48
C GLN A 15 15.16 -11.80 8.56
N ALA A 16 15.42 -13.11 8.63
CA ALA A 16 16.76 -13.66 8.68
C ALA A 16 17.47 -13.72 7.31
N ASN A 17 16.68 -13.74 6.21
CA ASN A 17 17.19 -13.61 4.84
C ASN A 17 16.61 -12.32 4.24
N PRO A 18 17.28 -11.18 4.43
CA PRO A 18 16.83 -9.95 3.79
C PRO A 18 16.79 -10.15 2.28
N ILE A 19 15.64 -9.79 1.68
CA ILE A 19 15.47 -9.74 0.23
C ILE A 19 16.36 -8.61 -0.27
N GLY A 20 17.61 -8.93 -0.58
CA GLY A 20 18.60 -7.98 -1.03
C GLY A 20 19.98 -8.62 -0.79
N GLY A 21 20.74 -8.83 -1.86
CA GLY A 21 22.11 -9.32 -1.78
C GLY A 21 23.04 -8.37 -1.01
N GLU A 22 24.34 -8.53 -1.20
CA GLU A 22 25.37 -7.69 -0.55
C GLU A 22 25.20 -6.17 -0.82
N ASP A 23 24.47 -5.80 -1.90
CA ASP A 23 24.16 -4.43 -2.28
C ASP A 23 22.86 -3.87 -1.63
N ALA A 24 22.24 -4.59 -0.71
CA ALA A 24 21.04 -4.10 -0.04
C ALA A 24 21.38 -2.92 0.88
N PRO A 25 20.54 -1.85 0.88
CA PRO A 25 20.75 -0.73 1.79
C PRO A 25 20.78 -1.22 3.25
N LYS A 26 21.66 -0.65 4.05
CA LYS A 26 21.70 -0.94 5.48
C LYS A 26 20.43 -0.45 6.17
N PRO A 27 20.07 -1.02 7.34
CA PRO A 27 18.96 -0.51 8.13
C PRO A 27 19.06 1.00 8.33
N GLY A 28 18.00 1.73 7.95
CA GLY A 28 17.92 3.19 8.03
C GLY A 28 18.37 3.96 6.77
N GLU A 29 19.02 3.34 5.80
CA GLU A 29 19.47 4.02 4.58
C GLU A 29 18.38 4.13 3.50
N GLY A 30 17.59 3.08 3.33
CA GLY A 30 16.56 3.01 2.29
C GLY A 30 17.12 3.06 0.86
N PRO A 31 16.26 3.07 -0.16
CA PRO A 31 16.67 3.22 -1.55
C PRO A 31 17.13 4.64 -1.88
N SER A 32 18.03 4.78 -2.87
CA SER A 32 18.46 6.09 -3.35
C SER A 32 17.26 6.92 -3.86
N ARG A 33 17.44 8.25 -3.91
CA ARG A 33 16.41 9.16 -4.44
C ARG A 33 16.00 8.77 -5.86
N GLU A 34 16.97 8.48 -6.72
CA GLU A 34 16.75 8.06 -8.10
C GLU A 34 15.90 6.78 -8.18
N LYS A 35 16.20 5.76 -7.37
CA LYS A 35 15.41 4.53 -7.31
C LYS A 35 13.97 4.78 -6.84
N ARG A 36 13.78 5.72 -5.90
CA ARG A 36 12.43 6.07 -5.42
C ARG A 36 11.61 6.80 -6.47
N GLU A 37 12.21 7.73 -7.21
CA GLU A 37 11.55 8.57 -8.20
C GLU A 37 11.27 7.83 -9.52
N ASN A 38 12.14 6.86 -9.90
CA ASN A 38 11.99 6.06 -11.12
C ASN A 38 11.28 4.72 -10.89
N GLY A 39 10.89 4.42 -9.66
CA GLY A 39 10.13 3.22 -9.34
C GLY A 39 8.69 3.32 -9.88
N ASN A 40 8.07 2.17 -10.04
CA ASN A 40 6.64 2.07 -10.34
C ASN A 40 6.11 0.71 -9.88
N TYR A 41 4.81 0.56 -9.83
CA TYR A 41 4.17 -0.72 -9.54
C TYR A 41 2.79 -0.81 -10.19
N ASP A 42 2.36 -2.04 -10.42
CA ASP A 42 1.02 -2.39 -10.88
C ASP A 42 0.54 -3.60 -10.07
N ILE A 43 -0.62 -3.46 -9.42
CA ILE A 43 -1.20 -4.49 -8.57
C ILE A 43 -2.57 -4.84 -9.12
N LEU A 44 -2.75 -6.10 -9.51
CA LEU A 44 -4.03 -6.66 -9.94
C LEU A 44 -4.73 -7.33 -8.75
N PHE A 45 -5.96 -6.95 -8.51
CA PHE A 45 -6.88 -7.58 -7.56
C PHE A 45 -7.89 -8.42 -8.33
N CYS A 46 -8.07 -9.67 -7.92
CA CYS A 46 -9.10 -10.55 -8.45
C CYS A 46 -9.97 -11.03 -7.28
N ALA A 47 -11.27 -10.90 -7.43
CA ALA A 47 -12.25 -11.41 -6.49
C ALA A 47 -13.28 -12.27 -7.23
N GLU A 48 -13.67 -13.40 -6.64
CA GLU A 48 -14.75 -14.24 -7.13
C GLU A 48 -15.92 -14.19 -6.15
N VAL A 49 -17.10 -13.83 -6.64
CA VAL A 49 -18.33 -13.77 -5.87
C VAL A 49 -19.42 -14.43 -6.70
N ASP A 50 -20.05 -15.48 -6.17
CA ASP A 50 -21.13 -16.24 -6.82
C ASP A 50 -20.76 -16.73 -8.25
N GLY A 51 -19.51 -17.15 -8.45
CA GLY A 51 -19.00 -17.61 -9.74
C GLY A 51 -18.67 -16.50 -10.76
N GLN A 52 -18.81 -15.24 -10.37
CA GLN A 52 -18.40 -14.09 -11.18
C GLN A 52 -17.02 -13.57 -10.72
N VAL A 53 -16.15 -13.28 -11.68
CA VAL A 53 -14.82 -12.76 -11.43
C VAL A 53 -14.83 -11.24 -11.63
N PHE A 54 -14.44 -10.53 -10.58
CA PHE A 54 -14.25 -9.09 -10.59
C PHE A 54 -12.76 -8.77 -10.57
N LYS A 55 -12.34 -7.82 -11.35
CA LYS A 55 -10.95 -7.37 -11.39
C LYS A 55 -10.86 -5.88 -11.12
N ALA A 56 -9.82 -5.51 -10.42
CA ALA A 56 -9.44 -4.11 -10.22
C ALA A 56 -7.92 -3.99 -10.23
N SER A 57 -7.40 -2.87 -10.67
CA SER A 57 -5.97 -2.59 -10.65
C SER A 57 -5.65 -1.28 -9.95
N VAL A 58 -4.47 -1.24 -9.34
CA VAL A 58 -3.90 -0.03 -8.75
C VAL A 58 -2.48 0.11 -9.23
N THR A 59 -2.19 1.23 -9.89
CA THR A 59 -0.82 1.57 -10.31
C THR A 59 -0.29 2.75 -9.52
N GLY A 60 1.01 2.82 -9.35
CA GLY A 60 1.71 3.95 -8.74
C GLY A 60 2.95 4.34 -9.53
N ASP A 61 3.25 5.63 -9.55
CA ASP A 61 4.30 6.28 -10.35
C ASP A 61 5.66 6.38 -9.64
N MET A 62 5.78 5.83 -8.44
CA MET A 62 7.01 5.83 -7.65
C MET A 62 7.26 4.47 -6.99
N ASP A 63 8.46 4.30 -6.41
CA ASP A 63 8.79 3.15 -5.56
C ASP A 63 7.71 2.87 -4.51
N PRO A 64 7.21 1.62 -4.43
CA PRO A 64 6.14 1.27 -3.48
C PRO A 64 6.58 1.33 -2.02
N GLY A 65 7.87 1.13 -1.73
CA GLY A 65 8.38 1.00 -0.37
C GLY A 65 8.44 2.34 0.37
N TYR A 66 9.01 3.36 -0.26
CA TYR A 66 9.24 4.66 0.36
C TYR A 66 8.61 5.82 -0.42
N GLY A 67 8.75 5.84 -1.74
CA GLY A 67 8.27 6.92 -2.58
C GLY A 67 6.75 7.07 -2.51
N SER A 68 6.03 6.08 -2.98
CA SER A 68 4.57 6.08 -3.03
C SER A 68 3.95 6.01 -1.63
N THR A 69 4.51 5.17 -0.73
CA THR A 69 3.99 5.00 0.63
C THR A 69 4.02 6.30 1.44
N SER A 70 5.06 7.12 1.30
CA SER A 70 5.13 8.41 2.01
C SER A 70 4.04 9.39 1.56
N LYS A 71 3.72 9.41 0.26
CA LYS A 71 2.59 10.19 -0.27
C LYS A 71 1.25 9.64 0.21
N MET A 72 1.07 8.32 0.18
CA MET A 72 -0.17 7.67 0.61
C MET A 72 -0.48 7.94 2.09
N ILE A 73 0.50 7.82 2.99
CA ILE A 73 0.27 8.08 4.41
C ILE A 73 -0.03 9.55 4.68
N THR A 74 0.65 10.46 3.97
CA THR A 74 0.39 11.90 4.08
C THR A 74 -1.01 12.24 3.63
N GLU A 75 -1.46 11.76 2.46
CA GLU A 75 -2.80 12.01 1.95
C GLU A 75 -3.87 11.35 2.82
N SER A 76 -3.59 10.20 3.42
CA SER A 76 -4.49 9.56 4.38
C SER A 76 -4.69 10.43 5.64
N ALA A 77 -3.62 11.00 6.18
CA ALA A 77 -3.70 11.90 7.33
C ALA A 77 -4.47 13.19 7.00
N ILE A 78 -4.22 13.78 5.83
CA ILE A 78 -4.93 14.98 5.37
C ILE A 78 -6.42 14.66 5.13
N CYS A 79 -6.74 13.52 4.51
CA CYS A 79 -8.09 13.06 4.30
C CYS A 79 -8.87 12.89 5.62
N LEU A 80 -8.22 12.31 6.62
CA LEU A 80 -8.82 12.14 7.94
C LEU A 80 -9.17 13.50 8.58
N ILE A 81 -8.28 14.48 8.48
CA ILE A 81 -8.45 15.79 9.11
C ILE A 81 -9.44 16.67 8.33
N LYS A 82 -9.36 16.68 7.01
CA LYS A 82 -10.10 17.65 6.18
C LYS A 82 -11.42 17.11 5.64
N ASP A 83 -11.47 15.82 5.30
CA ASP A 83 -12.57 15.28 4.52
C ASP A 83 -13.47 14.32 5.32
N SER A 84 -13.10 14.00 6.56
CA SER A 84 -13.76 12.96 7.35
C SER A 84 -14.30 13.46 8.70
N ALA A 85 -14.75 14.73 8.74
CA ALA A 85 -15.33 15.33 9.94
C ALA A 85 -16.62 14.62 10.42
N ASP A 86 -17.26 13.88 9.54
CA ASP A 86 -18.46 13.08 9.79
C ASP A 86 -18.16 11.69 10.35
N LEU A 87 -16.89 11.29 10.41
CA LEU A 87 -16.47 9.99 10.93
C LEU A 87 -16.61 9.96 12.44
N GLY A 88 -17.41 9.03 12.97
CA GLY A 88 -17.51 8.80 14.41
C GLY A 88 -16.22 8.23 15.00
N GLY A 89 -16.07 8.33 16.32
CA GLY A 89 -14.94 7.71 17.03
C GLY A 89 -14.97 6.18 16.88
N GLY A 90 -13.77 5.55 16.69
CA GLY A 90 -13.68 4.11 16.51
C GLY A 90 -12.30 3.66 16.08
N ILE A 91 -12.16 2.34 15.83
CA ILE A 91 -10.98 1.72 15.24
C ILE A 91 -11.34 1.33 13.81
N TYR A 92 -10.61 1.88 12.85
CA TYR A 92 -10.90 1.73 11.43
C TYR A 92 -9.65 1.34 10.63
N THR A 93 -9.85 0.67 9.51
CA THR A 93 -8.84 0.62 8.45
C THR A 93 -9.00 1.85 7.53
N PRO A 94 -7.97 2.29 6.79
CA PRO A 94 -8.09 3.43 5.88
C PRO A 94 -9.24 3.30 4.88
N ALA A 95 -9.46 2.10 4.33
CA ALA A 95 -10.54 1.86 3.38
C ALA A 95 -11.93 2.06 4.01
N SER A 96 -12.16 1.55 5.22
CA SER A 96 -13.45 1.66 5.91
C SER A 96 -13.72 3.06 6.44
N ALA A 97 -12.68 3.79 6.85
CA ALA A 97 -12.79 5.15 7.35
C ALA A 97 -12.98 6.19 6.23
N LEU A 98 -12.20 6.09 5.18
CA LEU A 98 -11.99 7.17 4.21
C LEU A 98 -12.59 6.84 2.83
N GLY A 99 -12.68 5.57 2.47
CA GLY A 99 -13.34 5.09 1.26
C GLY A 99 -12.95 5.86 -0.01
N LYS A 100 -13.95 6.28 -0.78
CA LYS A 100 -13.75 7.01 -2.04
C LYS A 100 -13.09 8.38 -1.85
N LYS A 101 -13.22 9.01 -0.69
CA LYS A 101 -12.56 10.29 -0.37
C LYS A 101 -11.04 10.13 -0.47
N LEU A 102 -10.50 9.04 0.09
CA LEU A 102 -9.07 8.74 0.01
C LEU A 102 -8.64 8.38 -1.42
N VAL A 103 -9.40 7.56 -2.13
CA VAL A 103 -9.10 7.22 -3.54
C VAL A 103 -8.93 8.48 -4.38
N ASN A 104 -9.88 9.41 -4.32
CA ASN A 104 -9.83 10.67 -5.05
C ASN A 104 -8.58 11.50 -4.71
N ARG A 105 -8.17 11.52 -3.44
CA ARG A 105 -6.94 12.23 -3.02
C ARG A 105 -5.67 11.57 -3.53
N LEU A 106 -5.62 10.24 -3.47
CA LEU A 106 -4.47 9.47 -3.94
C LEU A 106 -4.27 9.62 -5.45
N GLU A 107 -5.35 9.65 -6.22
CA GLU A 107 -5.29 9.93 -7.66
C GLU A 107 -4.84 11.37 -7.94
N ALA A 108 -5.37 12.34 -7.19
CA ALA A 108 -5.05 13.76 -7.43
C ALA A 108 -3.63 14.15 -6.99
N ASN A 109 -3.10 13.56 -5.91
CA ASN A 109 -1.91 14.10 -5.24
C ASN A 109 -0.78 13.09 -5.04
N ALA A 110 -1.05 11.79 -5.14
CA ALA A 110 -0.08 10.75 -4.80
C ALA A 110 0.43 9.94 -6.00
N GLY A 111 -0.06 10.22 -7.22
CA GLY A 111 0.35 9.53 -8.45
C GLY A 111 -0.17 8.10 -8.56
N LEU A 112 -1.27 7.79 -7.87
CA LEU A 112 -1.94 6.50 -8.01
C LEU A 112 -3.04 6.57 -9.07
N THR A 113 -3.35 5.42 -9.67
CA THR A 113 -4.51 5.25 -10.54
C THR A 113 -5.25 3.99 -10.14
N PHE A 114 -6.57 4.10 -9.99
CA PHE A 114 -7.45 2.98 -9.65
C PHE A 114 -8.36 2.68 -10.84
N LYS A 115 -8.45 1.40 -11.23
CA LYS A 115 -9.32 0.93 -12.32
C LYS A 115 -10.13 -0.28 -11.86
N VAL A 116 -11.37 -0.36 -12.30
CA VAL A 116 -12.24 -1.55 -12.18
C VAL A 116 -12.53 -2.00 -13.60
N GLU A 117 -12.34 -3.32 -13.86
CA GLU A 117 -12.53 -3.95 -15.15
C GLU A 117 -13.83 -4.78 -15.16
#